data_87ce40cd6417bae63e48f0e60acb3bcd
#
_entry.id   87ce40cd6417bae63e48f0e60acb3bcd
#
_cell.length_a   1.000
_cell.length_b   1.000
_cell.length_c   1.000
_cell.angle_alpha   90.00
_cell.angle_beta   90.00
_cell.angle_gamma   90.00
#
_symmetry.space_group_name_H-M   'P 1'
#
loop_
_entity.id
_entity.type
_entity.pdbx_description
1 polymer ?
#
loop_
_entity_poly.entity_id
_entity_poly.type
_entity_poly.pdbx_seq_one_letter_code
_entity_poly.pdbx_strand_id
1 'polypeptide(L)'
;MFNRKVLKERIGHLQKNDKLDYLEQVEGYVIRKCSENGIEYAYDVMAEEMPYFKTMAYTELATCFYLQPMNYKIRDAQIPDAFHDKDHEILDYASYFVSNITDNTANKYKDRLDDYQKWPAKDYLVILPGSNKLKDRCCLNKMRHIQKAHKGNVLFKPHPITTHQIIGEMKDFFGQENVLPREMDMYYYIQKAKKVYTTHISESAVYAAVLGKDIEPFDVWNSIFYGSFYCVSNHLFDNKHDARNYINKTFSSPKSGIICPRIDKNWKEKVDKYFEYITAKRDKYKNWYIDSRKPKNKK
;
A
#
# COMPACT_ATOMS: atom_id res chain seq x y z
N MET A 1 6.83 -3.81 -18.62
CA MET A 1 7.66 -3.81 -17.41
C MET A 1 7.81 -2.37 -16.93
N PHE A 2 7.19 -1.99 -15.83
CA PHE A 2 7.40 -0.68 -15.22
C PHE A 2 8.78 -0.66 -14.57
N ASN A 3 9.71 0.06 -15.16
CA ASN A 3 11.04 0.24 -14.59
C ASN A 3 10.97 1.40 -13.59
N ARG A 4 11.57 1.24 -12.38
CA ARG A 4 11.71 2.29 -11.35
C ARG A 4 12.17 3.63 -11.93
N LYS A 5 13.08 3.60 -12.92
CA LYS A 5 13.54 4.78 -13.64
C LYS A 5 12.39 5.48 -14.38
N VAL A 6 11.53 4.72 -15.06
CA VAL A 6 10.37 5.24 -15.80
C VAL A 6 9.31 5.79 -14.85
N LEU A 7 9.11 5.15 -13.69
CA LEU A 7 8.22 5.66 -12.66
C LEU A 7 8.74 6.97 -12.07
N LYS A 8 10.03 7.04 -11.72
CA LYS A 8 10.70 8.27 -11.25
C LYS A 8 10.64 9.39 -12.29
N GLU A 9 10.82 9.09 -13.58
CA GLU A 9 10.73 10.06 -14.67
C GLU A 9 9.28 10.53 -14.90
N ARG A 10 8.29 9.65 -14.82
CA ARG A 10 6.87 9.99 -15.00
C ARG A 10 6.29 10.79 -13.82
N ILE A 11 6.74 10.52 -12.62
CA ILE A 11 6.24 11.22 -11.43
C ILE A 11 6.99 12.52 -11.19
N GLY A 12 8.21 12.69 -11.73
CA GLY A 12 9.02 13.93 -11.77
C GLY A 12 9.31 14.64 -10.43
N HIS A 13 8.56 14.26 -9.39
CA HIS A 13 8.52 14.89 -8.08
C HIS A 13 8.78 13.89 -6.93
N LEU A 14 9.15 12.64 -7.23
CA LEU A 14 9.67 11.76 -6.19
C LEU A 14 10.93 12.38 -5.61
N GLN A 15 10.92 12.67 -4.34
CA GLN A 15 12.12 13.11 -3.64
C GLN A 15 13.19 12.03 -3.83
N LYS A 16 14.33 12.42 -4.42
CA LYS A 16 15.59 11.83 -3.98
C LYS A 16 15.73 12.23 -2.50
N ASN A 17 15.19 11.41 -1.65
CA ASN A 17 15.32 11.62 -0.24
C ASN A 17 16.48 10.74 0.19
N ASP A 18 17.62 11.34 0.56
CA ASP A 18 18.78 10.65 1.13
C ASP A 18 18.37 9.68 2.26
N LYS A 19 17.19 9.93 2.84
CA LYS A 19 16.57 9.08 3.85
C LYS A 19 15.99 7.75 3.33
N LEU A 20 15.87 7.57 2.02
CA LEU A 20 15.36 6.33 1.39
C LEU A 20 16.49 5.50 0.72
N ASP A 21 17.73 5.98 0.72
CA ASP A 21 18.87 5.29 0.08
C ASP A 21 19.11 3.91 0.67
N TYR A 22 18.76 3.72 1.95
CA TYR A 22 18.85 2.40 2.58
C TYR A 22 17.92 1.36 1.95
N LEU A 23 16.84 1.77 1.28
CA LEU A 23 15.95 0.86 0.55
C LEU A 23 16.67 0.24 -0.66
N GLU A 24 17.62 0.93 -1.27
CA GLU A 24 18.45 0.39 -2.36
C GLU A 24 19.33 -0.76 -1.88
N GLN A 25 19.81 -0.69 -0.63
CA GLN A 25 20.58 -1.78 -0.02
C GLN A 25 19.71 -3.01 0.21
N VAL A 26 18.46 -2.81 0.66
CA VAL A 26 17.47 -3.89 0.80
C VAL A 26 17.17 -4.50 -0.56
N GLU A 27 16.91 -3.67 -1.58
CA GLU A 27 16.60 -4.12 -2.93
C GLU A 27 17.74 -4.98 -3.50
N GLY A 28 18.98 -4.54 -3.38
CA GLY A 28 20.15 -5.30 -3.85
C GLY A 28 20.27 -6.67 -3.15
N TYR A 29 19.99 -6.72 -1.84
CA TYR A 29 19.99 -7.97 -1.09
C TYR A 29 18.86 -8.90 -1.54
N VAL A 30 17.66 -8.36 -1.74
CA VAL A 30 16.48 -9.10 -2.22
C VAL A 30 16.70 -9.66 -3.62
N ILE A 31 17.25 -8.88 -4.55
CA ILE A 31 17.57 -9.33 -5.91
C ILE A 31 18.52 -10.54 -5.86
N ARG A 32 19.55 -10.49 -5.02
CA ARG A 32 20.45 -11.63 -4.81
C ARG A 32 19.70 -12.85 -4.29
N LYS A 33 18.85 -12.69 -3.26
CA LYS A 33 18.03 -13.79 -2.70
C LYS A 33 17.04 -14.36 -3.71
N CYS A 34 16.44 -13.52 -4.54
CA CYS A 34 15.60 -13.97 -5.65
C CYS A 34 16.40 -14.89 -6.60
N SER A 35 17.60 -14.46 -7.00
CA SER A 35 18.48 -15.26 -7.87
C SER A 35 18.88 -16.59 -7.24
N GLU A 36 19.29 -16.58 -5.98
CA GLU A 36 19.67 -17.79 -5.23
C GLU A 36 18.52 -18.82 -5.15
N ASN A 37 17.26 -18.35 -5.11
CA ASN A 37 16.06 -19.19 -5.00
C ASN A 37 15.33 -19.45 -6.33
N GLY A 38 15.89 -19.01 -7.46
CA GLY A 38 15.27 -19.16 -8.78
C GLY A 38 13.93 -18.41 -8.88
N ILE A 39 13.83 -17.25 -8.26
CA ILE A 39 12.66 -16.38 -8.25
C ILE A 39 12.95 -15.17 -9.12
N GLU A 40 12.04 -14.79 -10.00
CA GLU A 40 12.13 -13.54 -10.75
C GLU A 40 11.77 -12.36 -9.85
N TYR A 41 12.58 -11.31 -9.92
CA TYR A 41 12.33 -10.05 -9.23
C TYR A 41 11.64 -9.06 -10.18
N ALA A 42 10.62 -8.38 -9.67
CA ALA A 42 9.97 -7.27 -10.36
C ALA A 42 9.64 -6.16 -9.36
N TYR A 43 9.84 -4.92 -9.79
CA TYR A 43 9.55 -3.73 -9.00
C TYR A 43 8.19 -3.16 -9.35
N ASP A 44 7.35 -2.94 -8.31
CA ASP A 44 6.06 -2.23 -8.37
C ASP A 44 5.17 -2.64 -9.57
N VAL A 45 5.01 -3.96 -9.76
CA VAL A 45 4.23 -4.54 -10.86
C VAL A 45 2.88 -5.00 -10.35
N MET A 46 1.83 -4.71 -11.12
CA MET A 46 0.48 -5.19 -10.85
C MET A 46 0.41 -6.70 -11.06
N ALA A 47 -0.38 -7.38 -10.22
CA ALA A 47 -0.49 -8.85 -10.23
C ALA A 47 -0.93 -9.44 -11.58
N GLU A 48 -1.77 -8.72 -12.33
CA GLU A 48 -2.22 -9.13 -13.66
C GLU A 48 -1.12 -9.09 -14.73
N GLU A 49 -0.04 -8.33 -14.52
CA GLU A 49 1.07 -8.22 -15.46
C GLU A 49 2.10 -9.34 -15.31
N MET A 50 2.06 -10.05 -14.17
CA MET A 50 3.06 -11.04 -13.79
C MET A 50 2.39 -12.33 -13.31
N PRO A 51 1.86 -13.15 -14.22
CA PRO A 51 1.06 -14.33 -13.84
C PRO A 51 1.88 -15.52 -13.33
N TYR A 52 3.19 -15.39 -13.23
CA TYR A 52 4.07 -16.51 -12.96
C TYR A 52 4.36 -16.72 -11.48
N PHE A 53 4.35 -17.97 -11.07
CA PHE A 53 4.60 -18.42 -9.72
C PHE A 53 5.96 -17.97 -9.15
N LYS A 54 6.98 -17.85 -10.00
CA LYS A 54 8.35 -17.50 -9.60
C LYS A 54 8.59 -16.00 -9.45
N THR A 55 7.61 -15.18 -9.80
CA THR A 55 7.78 -13.74 -9.82
C THR A 55 7.51 -13.12 -8.45
N MET A 56 8.38 -12.25 -8.04
CA MET A 56 8.30 -11.46 -6.83
C MET A 56 8.11 -9.99 -7.22
N ALA A 57 7.09 -9.36 -6.70
CA ALA A 57 6.92 -7.93 -6.82
C ALA A 57 7.22 -7.25 -5.50
N TYR A 58 7.71 -6.04 -5.59
CA TYR A 58 7.96 -5.18 -4.44
C TYR A 58 7.34 -3.80 -4.64
N THR A 59 6.95 -3.17 -3.57
CA THR A 59 6.49 -1.79 -3.54
C THR A 59 7.05 -1.05 -2.33
N GLU A 60 7.21 0.26 -2.46
CA GLU A 60 7.59 1.10 -1.33
C GLU A 60 6.37 1.40 -0.46
N LEU A 61 6.48 1.10 0.83
CA LEU A 61 5.58 1.57 1.86
C LEU A 61 6.26 2.74 2.56
N ALA A 62 6.26 3.91 1.93
CA ALA A 62 6.89 5.13 2.41
C ALA A 62 8.35 4.95 2.93
N THR A 63 8.54 4.24 4.03
CA THR A 63 9.83 4.00 4.69
C THR A 63 10.19 2.52 4.81
N CYS A 64 9.35 1.64 4.25
CA CYS A 64 9.57 0.19 4.29
C CYS A 64 9.62 -0.38 2.87
N PHE A 65 10.30 -1.50 2.76
CA PHE A 65 10.31 -2.34 1.59
C PHE A 65 9.25 -3.43 1.79
N TYR A 66 8.34 -3.60 0.87
CA TYR A 66 7.30 -4.61 0.95
C TYR A 66 7.45 -5.65 -0.15
N LEU A 67 7.75 -6.87 0.25
CA LEU A 67 7.89 -8.04 -0.60
C LEU A 67 6.58 -8.82 -0.65
N GLN A 68 6.15 -9.17 -1.86
CA GLN A 68 5.01 -10.06 -2.02
C GLN A 68 5.21 -10.99 -3.21
N PRO A 69 4.88 -12.28 -3.08
CA PRO A 69 4.88 -13.20 -4.21
C PRO A 69 3.71 -12.89 -5.14
N MET A 70 3.92 -13.08 -6.46
CA MET A 70 2.86 -12.88 -7.45
C MET A 70 1.84 -14.03 -7.45
N ASN A 71 2.17 -15.17 -6.86
CA ASN A 71 1.20 -16.23 -6.66
C ASN A 71 0.16 -15.80 -5.61
N TYR A 72 -1.09 -15.63 -6.03
CA TYR A 72 -2.15 -15.11 -5.18
C TYR A 72 -2.41 -15.93 -3.92
N LYS A 73 -2.26 -17.26 -3.95
CA LYS A 73 -2.47 -18.09 -2.76
C LYS A 73 -1.41 -17.87 -1.69
N ILE A 74 -0.15 -17.68 -2.10
CA ILE A 74 0.93 -17.38 -1.15
C ILE A 74 0.76 -15.96 -0.64
N ARG A 75 0.46 -15.02 -1.53
CA ARG A 75 0.26 -13.62 -1.20
C ARG A 75 -0.91 -13.43 -0.22
N ASP A 76 -2.05 -14.08 -0.49
CA ASP A 76 -3.24 -13.94 0.36
C ASP A 76 -3.05 -14.59 1.73
N ALA A 77 -2.18 -15.61 1.84
CA ALA A 77 -1.81 -16.22 3.12
C ALA A 77 -0.75 -15.41 3.90
N GLN A 78 0.07 -14.61 3.22
CA GLN A 78 1.24 -13.95 3.80
C GLN A 78 0.91 -13.09 5.02
N ILE A 79 -0.07 -12.23 4.93
CA ILE A 79 -0.44 -11.30 5.99
C ILE A 79 -1.15 -12.00 7.17
N PRO A 80 -2.14 -12.90 6.97
CA PRO A 80 -2.66 -13.72 8.04
C PRO A 80 -1.60 -14.58 8.75
N ASP A 81 -0.73 -15.24 7.99
CA ASP A 81 0.36 -16.04 8.56
C ASP A 81 1.32 -15.18 9.40
N ALA A 82 1.59 -13.95 8.97
CA ALA A 82 2.40 -13.00 9.72
C ALA A 82 1.72 -12.54 11.02
N PHE A 83 0.44 -12.24 10.99
CA PHE A 83 -0.32 -11.81 12.18
C PHE A 83 -0.39 -12.92 13.24
N HIS A 84 -0.46 -14.18 12.83
CA HIS A 84 -0.50 -15.33 13.72
C HIS A 84 0.88 -15.90 14.08
N ASP A 85 1.93 -15.32 13.53
CA ASP A 85 3.31 -15.69 13.86
C ASP A 85 3.64 -15.32 15.31
N LYS A 86 4.28 -16.26 16.03
CA LYS A 86 4.65 -16.07 17.45
C LYS A 86 6.16 -16.14 17.65
N ASP A 87 6.91 -16.48 16.62
CA ASP A 87 8.32 -16.82 16.70
C ASP A 87 9.23 -15.64 16.31
N HIS A 88 8.83 -14.40 16.72
CA HIS A 88 9.62 -13.20 16.46
C HIS A 88 9.41 -12.14 17.53
N GLU A 89 10.37 -11.24 17.65
CA GLU A 89 10.25 -10.03 18.47
C GLU A 89 9.23 -9.07 17.87
N ILE A 90 8.35 -8.53 18.69
CA ILE A 90 7.38 -7.51 18.26
C ILE A 90 8.01 -6.13 18.43
N LEU A 91 8.22 -5.44 17.32
CA LEU A 91 8.74 -4.09 17.26
C LEU A 91 7.60 -3.07 17.17
N ASP A 92 7.80 -1.85 17.65
CA ASP A 92 6.78 -0.79 17.63
C ASP A 92 6.76 -0.03 16.30
N TYR A 93 6.34 -0.72 15.25
CA TYR A 93 6.12 -0.14 13.91
C TYR A 93 5.08 0.98 13.92
N ALA A 94 4.04 0.86 14.76
CA ALA A 94 2.99 1.86 14.82
C ALA A 94 3.52 3.21 15.30
N SER A 95 4.32 3.25 16.37
CA SER A 95 4.96 4.48 16.83
C SER A 95 5.98 5.02 15.82
N TYR A 96 6.72 4.13 15.14
CA TYR A 96 7.62 4.52 14.07
C TYR A 96 6.89 5.24 12.92
N PHE A 97 5.73 4.73 12.49
CA PHE A 97 4.92 5.41 11.47
C PHE A 97 4.37 6.75 11.97
N VAL A 98 3.90 6.81 13.22
CA VAL A 98 3.41 8.07 13.81
C VAL A 98 4.52 9.13 13.79
N SER A 99 5.74 8.80 14.23
CA SER A 99 6.85 9.76 14.21
C SER A 99 7.18 10.22 12.79
N ASN A 100 7.22 9.33 11.81
CA ASN A 100 7.45 9.69 10.41
C ASN A 100 6.37 10.63 9.84
N ILE A 101 5.11 10.46 10.24
CA ILE A 101 4.02 11.35 9.85
C ILE A 101 4.20 12.72 10.51
N THR A 102 4.47 12.73 11.81
CA THR A 102 4.62 13.96 12.61
C THR A 102 5.83 14.75 12.15
N ASP A 103 6.96 14.09 11.95
CA ASP A 103 8.22 14.72 11.53
C ASP A 103 8.29 14.96 10.02
N ASN A 104 7.19 14.63 9.32
CA ASN A 104 7.09 14.80 7.87
C ASN A 104 8.14 14.04 7.05
N THR A 105 8.65 12.95 7.59
CA THR A 105 9.71 12.13 6.97
C THR A 105 9.17 11.02 6.07
N ALA A 106 7.88 10.71 6.18
CA ALA A 106 7.21 9.69 5.38
C ALA A 106 6.85 10.16 3.96
N ASN A 107 7.00 11.46 3.67
CA ASN A 107 6.56 12.00 2.40
C ASN A 107 7.53 11.67 1.26
N LYS A 108 7.03 10.97 0.25
CA LYS A 108 7.75 10.56 -0.95
C LYS A 108 7.84 11.66 -2.02
N TYR A 109 7.05 12.70 -1.93
CA TYR A 109 6.85 13.68 -2.99
C TYR A 109 7.51 15.01 -2.65
N LYS A 110 8.16 15.63 -3.67
CA LYS A 110 8.93 16.86 -3.53
C LYS A 110 8.06 18.09 -3.34
N ASP A 111 7.05 18.19 -4.20
CA ASP A 111 6.26 19.39 -4.31
C ASP A 111 5.00 19.24 -3.46
N ARG A 112 5.01 19.87 -2.31
CA ARG A 112 3.89 19.90 -1.38
C ARG A 112 3.32 21.30 -1.30
N LEU A 113 1.99 21.35 -1.40
CA LEU A 113 1.26 22.54 -1.00
C LEU A 113 0.87 22.42 0.48
N ASP A 114 1.08 23.49 1.22
CA ASP A 114 0.73 23.66 2.62
C ASP A 114 -0.25 24.82 2.84
N ASP A 115 -0.94 25.25 1.77
CA ASP A 115 -1.95 26.31 1.81
C ASP A 115 -3.26 25.82 2.46
N TYR A 116 -3.17 25.51 3.76
CA TYR A 116 -4.29 24.98 4.52
C TYR A 116 -5.41 26.00 4.78
N GLN A 117 -5.11 27.29 4.65
CA GLN A 117 -6.12 28.35 4.80
C GLN A 117 -7.11 28.34 3.64
N LYS A 118 -6.64 28.08 2.44
CA LYS A 118 -7.46 27.99 1.24
C LYS A 118 -8.31 26.72 1.21
N TRP A 119 -7.80 25.62 1.78
CA TRP A 119 -8.53 24.37 1.92
C TRP A 119 -8.58 23.93 3.39
N PRO A 120 -9.51 24.49 4.18
CA PRO A 120 -9.63 24.11 5.59
C PRO A 120 -9.99 22.64 5.74
N ALA A 121 -9.42 22.00 6.75
CA ALA A 121 -9.68 20.60 7.04
C ALA A 121 -11.15 20.38 7.38
N LYS A 122 -11.68 19.22 7.00
CA LYS A 122 -13.03 18.75 7.30
C LYS A 122 -12.99 17.45 8.11
N ASP A 123 -14.11 17.09 8.73
CA ASP A 123 -14.21 15.89 9.58
C ASP A 123 -14.00 14.59 8.81
N TYR A 124 -14.29 14.58 7.51
CA TYR A 124 -14.23 13.39 6.67
C TYR A 124 -13.28 13.60 5.49
N LEU A 125 -12.42 12.63 5.29
CA LEU A 125 -11.42 12.63 4.22
C LEU A 125 -11.58 11.37 3.36
N VAL A 126 -11.70 11.55 2.04
CA VAL A 126 -11.69 10.48 1.04
C VAL A 126 -10.39 10.55 0.27
N ILE A 127 -9.54 9.51 0.40
CA ILE A 127 -8.24 9.44 -0.27
C ILE A 127 -8.37 8.52 -1.49
N LEU A 128 -8.09 9.06 -2.66
CA LEU A 128 -8.26 8.39 -3.94
C LEU A 128 -7.00 7.67 -4.38
N PRO A 129 -7.14 6.53 -5.07
CA PRO A 129 -5.99 5.80 -5.60
C PRO A 129 -5.36 6.54 -6.78
N GLY A 130 -4.08 6.26 -7.04
CA GLY A 130 -3.38 6.72 -8.23
C GLY A 130 -3.84 5.98 -9.47
N SER A 131 -4.87 6.48 -10.14
CA SER A 131 -5.40 5.86 -11.35
C SER A 131 -5.84 6.90 -12.35
N ASN A 132 -5.56 6.61 -13.63
CA ASN A 132 -6.14 7.33 -14.76
C ASN A 132 -7.56 6.85 -15.08
N LYS A 133 -8.07 5.86 -14.35
CA LYS A 133 -9.37 5.23 -14.54
C LYS A 133 -10.13 5.20 -13.22
N LEU A 134 -10.57 6.37 -12.78
CA LEU A 134 -11.28 6.50 -11.50
C LEU A 134 -12.50 5.57 -11.42
N LYS A 135 -13.23 5.44 -12.54
CA LYS A 135 -14.44 4.61 -12.63
C LYS A 135 -14.19 3.12 -12.43
N ASP A 136 -12.98 2.65 -12.74
CA ASP A 136 -12.64 1.22 -12.64
C ASP A 136 -12.24 0.81 -11.23
N ARG A 137 -11.80 1.77 -10.40
CA ARG A 137 -11.25 1.51 -9.05
C ARG A 137 -12.04 2.15 -7.92
N CYS A 138 -12.93 3.07 -8.23
CA CYS A 138 -13.72 3.78 -7.24
C CYS A 138 -15.21 3.69 -7.54
N CYS A 139 -15.99 3.38 -6.52
CA CYS A 139 -17.43 3.46 -6.60
C CYS A 139 -17.89 4.91 -6.45
N LEU A 140 -18.09 5.62 -7.58
CA LEU A 140 -18.55 7.01 -7.59
C LEU A 140 -19.87 7.20 -6.83
N ASN A 141 -20.79 6.22 -6.91
CA ASN A 141 -22.03 6.27 -6.16
C ASN A 141 -21.80 6.22 -4.65
N LYS A 142 -20.84 5.39 -4.18
CA LYS A 142 -20.47 5.33 -2.77
C LYS A 142 -19.83 6.66 -2.32
N MET A 143 -18.98 7.27 -3.15
CA MET A 143 -18.39 8.58 -2.84
C MET A 143 -19.46 9.68 -2.75
N ARG A 144 -20.46 9.68 -3.64
CA ARG A 144 -21.61 10.59 -3.55
C ARG A 144 -22.44 10.35 -2.30
N HIS A 145 -22.63 9.07 -1.93
CA HIS A 145 -23.34 8.72 -0.71
C HIS A 145 -22.59 9.25 0.52
N ILE A 146 -21.27 9.07 0.59
CA ILE A 146 -20.41 9.63 1.65
C ILE A 146 -20.60 11.16 1.73
N GLN A 147 -20.52 11.86 0.59
CA GLN A 147 -20.69 13.32 0.55
C GLN A 147 -22.05 13.76 1.08
N LYS A 148 -23.13 13.08 0.67
CA LYS A 148 -24.49 13.37 1.12
C LYS A 148 -24.70 13.06 2.60
N ALA A 149 -24.24 11.90 3.06
CA ALA A 149 -24.36 11.46 4.45
C ALA A 149 -23.67 12.41 5.42
N HIS A 150 -22.59 13.04 5.01
CA HIS A 150 -21.83 13.99 5.81
C HIS A 150 -22.14 15.49 5.48
N LYS A 151 -23.23 15.74 4.76
CA LYS A 151 -23.72 17.09 4.43
C LYS A 151 -22.63 18.03 3.84
N GLY A 152 -21.77 17.46 2.99
CA GLY A 152 -20.68 18.20 2.36
C GLY A 152 -19.44 18.45 3.25
N ASN A 153 -19.42 17.99 4.50
CA ASN A 153 -18.26 18.08 5.39
C ASN A 153 -17.20 17.02 5.05
N VAL A 154 -16.88 16.89 3.75
CA VAL A 154 -15.98 15.89 3.19
C VAL A 154 -14.98 16.56 2.28
N LEU A 155 -13.71 16.15 2.35
CA LEU A 155 -12.69 16.48 1.36
C LEU A 155 -12.31 15.23 0.55
N PHE A 156 -12.07 15.45 -0.73
CA PHE A 156 -11.56 14.41 -1.65
C PHE A 156 -10.11 14.75 -1.99
N LYS A 157 -9.19 13.85 -1.64
CA LYS A 157 -7.76 14.00 -1.89
C LYS A 157 -7.32 13.15 -3.07
N PRO A 158 -7.08 13.75 -4.25
CA PRO A 158 -6.52 13.03 -5.39
C PRO A 158 -5.11 12.52 -5.07
N HIS A 159 -4.74 11.42 -5.71
CA HIS A 159 -3.37 10.94 -5.66
C HIS A 159 -2.43 11.88 -6.45
N PRO A 160 -1.16 12.05 -6.05
CA PRO A 160 -0.22 12.92 -6.75
C PRO A 160 -0.06 12.64 -8.26
N ILE A 161 -0.25 11.38 -8.69
CA ILE A 161 -0.19 11.03 -10.14
C ILE A 161 -1.52 11.15 -10.88
N THR A 162 -2.60 11.59 -10.23
CA THR A 162 -3.90 11.81 -10.88
C THR A 162 -3.79 12.92 -11.92
N THR A 163 -4.32 12.70 -13.13
CA THR A 163 -4.26 13.67 -14.21
C THR A 163 -5.15 14.89 -13.94
N HIS A 164 -4.81 16.02 -14.51
CA HIS A 164 -5.61 17.26 -14.40
C HIS A 164 -7.03 17.08 -14.94
N GLN A 165 -7.21 16.29 -16.02
CA GLN A 165 -8.51 15.98 -16.56
C GLN A 165 -9.42 15.30 -15.51
N ILE A 166 -8.91 14.24 -14.84
CA ILE A 166 -9.67 13.53 -13.81
C ILE A 166 -9.97 14.44 -12.62
N ILE A 167 -9.02 15.31 -12.23
CA ILE A 167 -9.24 16.30 -11.17
C ILE A 167 -10.36 17.28 -11.56
N GLY A 168 -10.40 17.71 -12.82
CA GLY A 168 -11.50 18.51 -13.36
C GLY A 168 -12.84 17.79 -13.22
N GLU A 169 -12.94 16.56 -13.72
CA GLU A 169 -14.14 15.72 -13.60
C GLU A 169 -14.59 15.56 -12.12
N MET A 170 -13.64 15.42 -11.20
CA MET A 170 -13.94 15.34 -9.77
C MET A 170 -14.51 16.65 -9.22
N LYS A 171 -13.94 17.79 -9.60
CA LYS A 171 -14.41 19.12 -9.18
C LYS A 171 -15.82 19.39 -9.67
N ASP A 172 -16.13 19.01 -10.90
CA ASP A 172 -17.48 19.11 -11.46
C ASP A 172 -18.47 18.20 -10.73
N PHE A 173 -18.00 17.06 -10.27
CA PHE A 173 -18.84 16.07 -9.64
C PHE A 173 -19.08 16.30 -8.14
N PHE A 174 -18.07 16.76 -7.38
CA PHE A 174 -18.10 16.90 -5.92
C PHE A 174 -18.10 18.36 -5.44
N GLY A 175 -17.89 19.32 -6.33
CA GLY A 175 -17.68 20.75 -6.01
C GLY A 175 -16.21 21.10 -5.86
N GLN A 176 -15.82 22.25 -6.38
CA GLN A 176 -14.41 22.67 -6.41
C GLN A 176 -13.81 22.81 -5.01
N GLU A 177 -14.60 23.27 -4.05
CA GLU A 177 -14.22 23.47 -2.65
C GLU A 177 -14.01 22.18 -1.86
N ASN A 178 -14.45 21.05 -2.41
CA ASN A 178 -14.34 19.74 -1.76
C ASN A 178 -13.20 18.90 -2.32
N VAL A 179 -12.58 19.31 -3.43
CA VAL A 179 -11.49 18.57 -4.07
C VAL A 179 -10.17 19.27 -3.84
N LEU A 180 -9.30 18.64 -3.06
CA LEU A 180 -7.97 19.15 -2.76
C LEU A 180 -7.08 19.11 -4.03
N PRO A 181 -6.12 20.03 -4.15
CA PRO A 181 -5.02 19.86 -5.08
C PRO A 181 -4.30 18.53 -4.83
N ARG A 182 -3.83 17.87 -5.89
CA ARG A 182 -3.13 16.59 -5.76
C ARG A 182 -1.80 16.70 -5.00
N GLU A 183 -1.20 17.89 -4.99
CA GLU A 183 0.05 18.23 -4.31
C GLU A 183 -0.13 18.51 -2.80
N MET A 184 -1.37 18.66 -2.32
CA MET A 184 -1.61 18.94 -0.89
C MET A 184 -1.09 17.83 0.02
N ASP A 185 -0.61 18.23 1.18
CA ASP A 185 -0.13 17.30 2.20
C ASP A 185 -1.24 16.42 2.76
N MET A 186 -1.22 15.15 2.37
CA MET A 186 -2.18 14.15 2.82
C MET A 186 -2.13 13.94 4.34
N TYR A 187 -0.94 13.97 4.93
CA TYR A 187 -0.77 13.66 6.35
C TYR A 187 -1.40 14.70 7.27
N TYR A 188 -1.34 15.97 6.89
CA TYR A 188 -2.06 17.03 7.59
C TYR A 188 -3.56 16.74 7.67
N TYR A 189 -4.16 16.39 6.53
CA TYR A 189 -5.60 16.12 6.47
C TYR A 189 -6.00 14.84 7.19
N ILE A 190 -5.18 13.79 7.13
CA ILE A 190 -5.40 12.57 7.94
C ILE A 190 -5.41 12.92 9.43
N GLN A 191 -4.44 13.71 9.90
CA GLN A 191 -4.36 14.09 11.31
C GLN A 191 -5.59 14.88 11.78
N LYS A 192 -6.17 15.70 10.92
CA LYS A 192 -7.34 16.54 11.25
C LYS A 192 -8.69 15.83 11.09
N ALA A 193 -8.77 14.83 10.21
CA ALA A 193 -10.00 14.09 9.99
C ALA A 193 -10.39 13.23 11.22
N LYS A 194 -11.69 13.07 11.43
CA LYS A 194 -12.27 12.10 12.38
C LYS A 194 -12.35 10.71 11.75
N LYS A 195 -12.68 10.67 10.45
CA LYS A 195 -12.80 9.45 9.68
C LYS A 195 -12.15 9.59 8.31
N VAL A 196 -11.47 8.53 7.89
CA VAL A 196 -10.77 8.46 6.61
C VAL A 196 -11.35 7.32 5.78
N TYR A 197 -11.86 7.66 4.61
CA TYR A 197 -12.25 6.71 3.59
C TYR A 197 -11.08 6.52 2.62
N THR A 198 -10.68 5.29 2.42
CA THR A 198 -9.54 4.97 1.55
C THR A 198 -9.81 3.69 0.75
N THR A 199 -8.95 3.36 -0.18
CA THR A 199 -9.07 2.12 -0.95
C THR A 199 -8.24 1.01 -0.32
N HIS A 200 -8.59 -0.25 -0.61
CA HIS A 200 -7.83 -1.41 -0.17
C HIS A 200 -6.39 -1.47 -0.72
N ILE A 201 -6.10 -0.70 -1.76
CA ILE A 201 -4.75 -0.67 -2.37
C ILE A 201 -3.87 0.49 -1.85
N SER A 202 -4.37 1.29 -0.92
CA SER A 202 -3.67 2.49 -0.46
C SER A 202 -2.96 2.27 0.87
N GLU A 203 -1.70 2.64 0.94
CA GLU A 203 -0.94 2.70 2.19
C GLU A 203 -1.48 3.72 3.19
N SER A 204 -2.30 4.67 2.73
CA SER A 204 -2.92 5.67 3.61
C SER A 204 -3.83 5.07 4.68
N ALA A 205 -4.34 3.85 4.47
CA ALA A 205 -5.07 3.10 5.49
C ALA A 205 -4.20 2.83 6.73
N VAL A 206 -2.93 2.47 6.53
CA VAL A 206 -1.98 2.24 7.62
C VAL A 206 -1.73 3.52 8.41
N TYR A 207 -1.48 4.63 7.71
CA TYR A 207 -1.24 5.93 8.36
C TYR A 207 -2.45 6.43 9.14
N ALA A 208 -3.64 6.32 8.56
CA ALA A 208 -4.86 6.71 9.26
C ALA A 208 -5.12 5.83 10.51
N ALA A 209 -4.88 4.53 10.39
CA ALA A 209 -5.08 3.58 11.48
C ALA A 209 -4.12 3.81 12.66
N VAL A 210 -2.81 4.01 12.41
CA VAL A 210 -1.84 4.27 13.49
C VAL A 210 -2.09 5.59 14.20
N LEU A 211 -2.70 6.56 13.51
CA LEU A 211 -3.16 7.83 14.09
C LEU A 211 -4.50 7.71 14.83
N GLY A 212 -5.03 6.50 14.97
CA GLY A 212 -6.29 6.23 15.68
C GLY A 212 -7.54 6.75 14.97
N LYS A 213 -7.49 6.94 13.66
CA LYS A 213 -8.66 7.37 12.87
C LYS A 213 -9.60 6.21 12.60
N ASP A 214 -10.90 6.49 12.58
CA ASP A 214 -11.85 5.53 12.01
C ASP A 214 -11.58 5.42 10.50
N ILE A 215 -11.37 4.20 10.02
CA ILE A 215 -11.07 3.91 8.63
C ILE A 215 -12.15 3.05 7.99
N GLU A 216 -12.47 3.35 6.73
CA GLU A 216 -13.46 2.58 5.97
C GLU A 216 -13.09 2.50 4.49
N PRO A 217 -13.21 1.31 3.85
CA PRO A 217 -12.99 1.20 2.42
C PRO A 217 -14.18 1.75 1.62
N PHE A 218 -13.90 2.46 0.52
CA PHE A 218 -14.92 2.98 -0.39
C PHE A 218 -14.82 2.45 -1.83
N ASP A 219 -13.80 1.67 -2.12
CA ASP A 219 -13.60 1.09 -3.45
C ASP A 219 -14.51 -0.11 -3.73
N VAL A 220 -14.62 -0.44 -5.01
CA VAL A 220 -15.21 -1.69 -5.45
C VAL A 220 -14.15 -2.77 -5.31
N TRP A 221 -14.44 -3.78 -4.52
CA TRP A 221 -13.57 -4.95 -4.47
C TRP A 221 -13.62 -5.66 -5.82
N ASN A 222 -12.49 -5.67 -6.51
CA ASN A 222 -12.32 -6.46 -7.71
C ASN A 222 -11.08 -7.34 -7.54
N SER A 223 -11.28 -8.64 -7.47
CA SER A 223 -10.24 -9.64 -7.29
C SER A 223 -9.15 -9.61 -8.37
N ILE A 224 -9.40 -8.97 -9.50
CA ILE A 224 -8.47 -8.85 -10.62
C ILE A 224 -7.42 -7.74 -10.35
N PHE A 225 -7.78 -6.71 -9.55
CA PHE A 225 -6.92 -5.55 -9.29
C PHE A 225 -6.29 -5.60 -7.91
N TYR A 226 -5.59 -6.68 -7.60
CA TYR A 226 -4.79 -6.73 -6.39
C TYR A 226 -3.62 -5.74 -6.50
N GLY A 227 -3.84 -4.50 -6.09
CA GLY A 227 -2.74 -3.58 -5.83
C GLY A 227 -1.84 -4.15 -4.73
N SER A 228 -0.57 -3.76 -4.77
CA SER A 228 0.48 -4.28 -3.88
C SER A 228 0.11 -4.21 -2.39
N PHE A 229 -0.80 -3.34 -2.00
CA PHE A 229 -1.17 -3.10 -0.61
C PHE A 229 -2.47 -3.78 -0.17
N TYR A 230 -3.19 -4.42 -1.10
CA TYR A 230 -4.51 -4.97 -0.84
C TYR A 230 -4.56 -5.91 0.38
N CYS A 231 -3.64 -6.87 0.46
CA CYS A 231 -3.66 -7.85 1.55
C CYS A 231 -3.47 -7.19 2.92
N VAL A 232 -2.55 -6.21 3.02
CA VAL A 232 -2.32 -5.46 4.26
C VAL A 232 -3.55 -4.67 4.66
N SER A 233 -4.10 -3.87 3.74
CA SER A 233 -5.23 -2.99 4.03
C SER A 233 -6.51 -3.76 4.31
N ASN A 234 -6.79 -4.85 3.59
CA ASN A 234 -7.98 -5.66 3.82
C ASN A 234 -8.03 -6.22 5.25
N HIS A 235 -6.94 -6.86 5.70
CA HIS A 235 -6.86 -7.37 7.07
C HIS A 235 -6.80 -6.25 8.12
N LEU A 236 -6.26 -5.08 7.78
CA LEU A 236 -6.27 -3.92 8.65
C LEU A 236 -7.69 -3.39 8.88
N PHE A 237 -8.54 -3.34 7.84
CA PHE A 237 -9.94 -2.95 8.00
C PHE A 237 -10.71 -3.90 8.92
N ASP A 238 -10.42 -5.20 8.85
CA ASP A 238 -11.00 -6.21 9.75
C ASP A 238 -10.52 -6.06 11.20
N ASN A 239 -9.30 -5.51 11.41
CA ASN A 239 -8.65 -5.34 12.71
C ASN A 239 -8.55 -3.88 13.16
N LYS A 240 -9.35 -2.97 12.61
CA LYS A 240 -9.23 -1.52 12.82
C LYS A 240 -9.37 -1.06 14.27
N HIS A 241 -10.05 -1.81 15.11
CA HIS A 241 -10.24 -1.50 16.53
C HIS A 241 -8.98 -1.72 17.36
N ASP A 242 -8.04 -2.55 16.88
CA ASP A 242 -6.72 -2.81 17.50
C ASP A 242 -5.60 -2.65 16.45
N ALA A 243 -5.71 -1.62 15.63
CA ALA A 243 -4.86 -1.42 14.47
C ALA A 243 -3.37 -1.32 14.82
N ARG A 244 -3.02 -0.71 15.96
CA ARG A 244 -1.61 -0.59 16.38
C ARG A 244 -1.00 -1.95 16.71
N ASN A 245 -1.69 -2.79 17.46
CA ASN A 245 -1.25 -4.14 17.78
C ASN A 245 -1.20 -5.02 16.52
N TYR A 246 -2.20 -4.89 15.64
CA TYR A 246 -2.20 -5.58 14.35
C TYR A 246 -0.96 -5.22 13.53
N ILE A 247 -0.65 -3.92 13.38
CA ILE A 247 0.50 -3.43 12.61
C ILE A 247 1.80 -3.91 13.26
N ASN A 248 1.94 -3.76 14.58
CA ASN A 248 3.14 -4.17 15.28
C ASN A 248 3.42 -5.67 15.10
N LYS A 249 2.44 -6.52 15.33
CA LYS A 249 2.57 -7.98 15.16
C LYS A 249 2.87 -8.35 13.70
N THR A 250 2.05 -7.86 12.78
CA THR A 250 2.15 -8.25 11.37
C THR A 250 3.46 -7.78 10.76
N PHE A 251 3.84 -6.51 10.97
CA PHE A 251 5.00 -5.94 10.31
C PHE A 251 6.32 -6.40 10.92
N SER A 252 6.33 -6.79 12.17
CA SER A 252 7.51 -7.38 12.82
C SER A 252 7.81 -8.79 12.30
N SER A 253 6.79 -9.56 11.93
CA SER A 253 6.99 -10.92 11.45
C SER A 253 7.75 -10.95 10.11
N PRO A 254 8.76 -11.82 9.97
CA PRO A 254 9.43 -12.05 8.70
C PRO A 254 8.47 -12.53 7.61
N LYS A 255 7.39 -13.25 7.96
CA LYS A 255 6.39 -13.75 7.00
C LYS A 255 5.64 -12.63 6.29
N SER A 256 5.59 -11.41 6.88
CA SER A 256 4.92 -10.26 6.25
C SER A 256 5.57 -9.77 4.97
N GLY A 257 6.87 -10.02 4.80
CA GLY A 257 7.66 -9.42 3.72
C GLY A 257 7.87 -7.91 3.86
N ILE A 258 7.49 -7.32 4.98
CA ILE A 258 7.70 -5.89 5.26
C ILE A 258 9.04 -5.72 5.95
N ILE A 259 9.94 -4.97 5.34
CA ILE A 259 11.32 -4.78 5.77
C ILE A 259 11.57 -3.29 5.92
N CYS A 260 11.94 -2.86 7.14
CA CYS A 260 12.31 -1.48 7.42
C CYS A 260 13.65 -1.43 8.17
N PRO A 261 14.79 -1.21 7.50
CA PRO A 261 16.10 -1.21 8.15
C PRO A 261 16.27 -0.18 9.27
N ARG A 262 15.38 0.81 9.35
CA ARG A 262 15.39 1.81 10.43
C ARG A 262 14.86 1.27 11.75
N ILE A 263 14.02 0.25 11.70
CA ILE A 263 13.43 -0.40 12.86
C ILE A 263 13.91 -1.86 12.98
N ASP A 264 14.04 -2.57 11.87
CA ASP A 264 14.54 -3.94 11.81
C ASP A 264 16.07 -3.93 11.83
N LYS A 265 16.70 -3.93 12.97
CA LYS A 265 18.18 -3.93 13.09
C LYS A 265 18.81 -5.12 12.33
N ASN A 266 18.16 -6.29 12.39
CA ASN A 266 18.59 -7.51 11.72
C ASN A 266 17.80 -7.76 10.41
N TRP A 267 17.56 -6.71 9.63
CA TRP A 267 16.73 -6.80 8.43
C TRP A 267 17.18 -7.85 7.41
N LYS A 268 18.49 -8.18 7.33
CA LYS A 268 18.99 -9.23 6.44
C LYS A 268 18.48 -10.61 6.87
N GLU A 269 18.55 -10.91 8.16
CA GLU A 269 17.99 -12.15 8.72
C GLU A 269 16.49 -12.24 8.49
N LYS A 270 15.78 -11.11 8.64
CA LYS A 270 14.34 -11.03 8.37
C LYS A 270 14.02 -11.34 6.90
N VAL A 271 14.83 -10.84 5.96
CA VAL A 271 14.73 -11.19 4.53
C VAL A 271 15.00 -12.67 4.32
N ASP A 272 16.04 -13.24 4.93
CA ASP A 272 16.37 -14.68 4.81
C ASP A 272 15.19 -15.56 5.26
N LYS A 273 14.65 -15.29 6.44
CA LYS A 273 13.47 -15.99 6.98
C LYS A 273 12.22 -15.83 6.08
N TYR A 274 12.08 -14.66 5.46
CA TYR A 274 11.01 -14.46 4.47
C TYR A 274 11.17 -15.36 3.26
N PHE A 275 12.39 -15.49 2.71
CA PHE A 275 12.64 -16.37 1.58
C PHE A 275 12.47 -17.86 1.94
N GLU A 276 12.84 -18.28 3.15
CA GLU A 276 12.54 -19.62 3.66
C GLU A 276 11.03 -19.87 3.68
N TYR A 277 10.26 -18.93 4.23
CA TYR A 277 8.80 -19.01 4.28
C TYR A 277 8.16 -19.12 2.89
N ILE A 278 8.49 -18.24 1.94
CA ILE A 278 7.86 -18.26 0.62
C ILE A 278 8.30 -19.46 -0.21
N THR A 279 9.54 -19.93 -0.03
CA THR A 279 10.05 -21.12 -0.71
C THR A 279 9.32 -22.39 -0.23
N ALA A 280 9.14 -22.55 1.07
CA ALA A 280 8.36 -23.64 1.64
C ALA A 280 6.88 -23.61 1.15
N LYS A 281 6.28 -22.42 1.08
CA LYS A 281 4.91 -22.25 0.51
C LYS A 281 4.88 -22.55 -0.98
N ARG A 282 5.89 -22.09 -1.76
CA ARG A 282 6.02 -22.39 -3.19
C ARG A 282 6.02 -23.90 -3.43
N ASP A 283 6.83 -24.63 -2.70
CA ASP A 283 6.97 -26.07 -2.87
C ASP A 283 5.67 -26.80 -2.55
N LYS A 284 4.96 -26.36 -1.51
CA LYS A 284 3.63 -26.86 -1.16
C LYS A 284 2.60 -26.62 -2.28
N TYR A 285 2.63 -25.47 -2.97
CA TYR A 285 1.66 -25.11 -4.00
C TYR A 285 2.12 -25.40 -5.43
N LYS A 286 3.33 -25.88 -5.63
CA LYS A 286 3.91 -26.17 -6.96
C LYS A 286 3.02 -27.11 -7.78
N ASN A 287 2.59 -28.20 -7.18
CA ASN A 287 1.74 -29.19 -7.86
C ASN A 287 0.36 -28.60 -8.18
N TRP A 288 -0.23 -27.83 -7.25
CA TRP A 288 -1.52 -27.19 -7.48
C TRP A 288 -1.50 -26.23 -8.67
N TYR A 289 -0.44 -25.45 -8.84
CA TYR A 289 -0.32 -24.51 -9.96
C TYR A 289 -0.20 -25.25 -11.30
N ILE A 290 0.57 -26.33 -11.35
CA ILE A 290 0.70 -27.21 -12.52
C ILE A 290 -0.65 -27.84 -12.86
N ASP A 291 -1.35 -28.38 -11.86
CA ASP A 291 -2.63 -29.05 -12.04
C ASP A 291 -3.76 -28.08 -12.46
N SER A 292 -3.74 -26.85 -11.96
CA SER A 292 -4.73 -25.82 -12.33
C SER A 292 -4.63 -25.39 -13.79
N ARG A 293 -3.49 -25.62 -14.45
CA ARG A 293 -3.24 -25.30 -15.87
C ARG A 293 -3.42 -26.48 -16.82
N LYS A 294 -3.58 -27.70 -16.30
CA LYS A 294 -3.94 -28.83 -17.17
C LYS A 294 -5.30 -28.55 -17.79
N PRO A 295 -5.46 -28.70 -19.11
CA PRO A 295 -6.77 -28.56 -19.74
C PRO A 295 -7.73 -29.50 -19.03
N LYS A 296 -8.83 -28.95 -18.50
CA LYS A 296 -9.91 -29.80 -18.00
C LYS A 296 -10.41 -30.59 -19.19
N ASN A 297 -10.05 -31.88 -19.27
CA ASN A 297 -10.65 -32.77 -20.25
C ASN A 297 -12.15 -32.66 -20.06
N LYS A 298 -12.81 -31.95 -21.00
CA LYS A 298 -14.28 -31.96 -21.07
C LYS A 298 -14.68 -33.41 -21.31
N LYS A 299 -15.21 -34.08 -20.27
CA LYS A 299 -15.97 -35.30 -20.43
C LYS A 299 -17.30 -34.95 -21.08
#